data_080c122c4c058be2cfb196e715f1eec6
#
_entry.id   080c122c4c058be2cfb196e715f1eec6
#
_cell.length_a   1.000
_cell.length_b   1.000
_cell.length_c   1.000
_cell.angle_alpha   90.00
_cell.angle_beta   90.00
_cell.angle_gamma   90.00
#
_symmetry.space_group_name_H-M   'P 1'
#
loop_
_entity.id
_entity.type
_entity.pdbx_description
1 polymer ?
#
loop_
_entity_poly.entity_id
_entity_poly.type
_entity_poly.pdbx_seq_one_letter_code
_entity_poly.pdbx_strand_id
1 'polypeptide(L)'
;MRNGASEHDEIYERMGKKPDCMNYIEFLKTKIEIAKDTGFEVTPETVNTGLKPHQRDAVIWALRGGRRALFESFGLGKTVQEIEFCHLAATHEGGKALIVLPLGVKQEFTRDAVEVLGYEKPVYCRNMEEVKASDAEIILTNYERVRDGDIDPTYFAATSLDEASVLRSFGSKTYQTFLDKFKGVPYKMVATATPSPNKYKELIHYAGYLEVMDTGQALTRFFQRDSTKANNLTLYPNMEDEFWLWVSSWALFITKPSDLNPAYSDEGYVLPPLEVRWHEIPVKYGDSQEKDGQMTLFTNAAAGLKQAAEVSLRICSAATFP
;
A
#
# COMPACT_ATOMS: atom_id res chain seq x y z
N MET A 1 5.09 -44.57 47.30
CA MET A 1 4.84 -43.27 46.66
C MET A 1 4.94 -43.47 45.17
N ARG A 2 3.82 -43.56 44.47
CA ARG A 2 3.79 -43.70 43.00
C ARG A 2 3.72 -42.28 42.40
N ASN A 3 4.76 -41.91 41.67
CA ASN A 3 4.76 -40.71 40.87
C ASN A 3 3.76 -40.91 39.73
N GLY A 4 2.67 -40.18 39.76
CA GLY A 4 1.72 -40.14 38.64
C GLY A 4 2.30 -39.31 37.51
N ALA A 5 2.70 -39.95 36.42
CA ALA A 5 2.83 -39.30 35.14
C ALA A 5 1.45 -38.79 34.72
N SER A 6 1.35 -37.59 34.16
CA SER A 6 0.08 -37.05 33.73
C SER A 6 -0.41 -37.84 32.49
N GLU A 7 -1.72 -37.95 32.35
CA GLU A 7 -2.35 -38.62 31.19
C GLU A 7 -1.86 -38.04 29.83
N HIS A 8 -1.34 -36.83 29.86
CA HIS A 8 -0.67 -36.16 28.74
C HIS A 8 0.69 -36.78 28.39
N ASP A 9 1.48 -37.19 29.40
CA ASP A 9 2.82 -37.78 29.18
C ASP A 9 2.71 -39.19 28.56
N GLU A 10 1.69 -39.97 28.94
CA GLU A 10 1.44 -41.30 28.36
C GLU A 10 0.97 -41.28 26.91
N ILE A 11 0.27 -40.20 26.48
CA ILE A 11 -0.13 -40.01 25.09
C ILE A 11 1.10 -39.67 24.21
N TYR A 12 2.05 -38.91 24.75
CA TYR A 12 3.28 -38.55 24.01
C TYR A 12 4.26 -39.74 23.89
N GLU A 13 4.35 -40.61 24.88
CA GLU A 13 5.17 -41.84 24.80
C GLU A 13 4.63 -42.84 23.77
N ARG A 14 3.31 -42.93 23.58
CA ARG A 14 2.69 -43.78 22.56
C ARG A 14 2.92 -43.29 21.13
N MET A 15 3.17 -42.00 20.90
CA MET A 15 3.42 -41.43 19.60
C MET A 15 4.89 -41.44 19.15
N GLY A 16 5.81 -41.99 20.01
CA GLY A 16 7.16 -42.40 19.61
C GLY A 16 8.12 -41.29 19.18
N LYS A 17 7.84 -40.00 19.50
CA LYS A 17 8.82 -38.90 19.51
C LYS A 17 8.24 -37.72 20.26
N LYS A 18 8.96 -37.18 21.28
CA LYS A 18 8.77 -35.78 21.66
C LYS A 18 8.92 -34.99 20.36
N PRO A 19 7.93 -34.16 19.94
CA PRO A 19 8.20 -33.22 18.87
C PRO A 19 9.36 -32.35 19.36
N ASP A 20 10.49 -32.34 18.63
CA ASP A 20 11.42 -31.23 18.73
C ASP A 20 10.57 -29.97 18.80
N CYS A 21 10.87 -29.09 19.78
CA CYS A 21 10.15 -27.82 19.91
C CYS A 21 10.35 -27.03 18.62
N MET A 22 9.60 -27.41 17.60
CA MET A 22 9.46 -26.60 16.41
C MET A 22 8.93 -25.27 16.94
N ASN A 23 9.71 -24.21 16.74
CA ASN A 23 9.29 -22.87 17.10
C ASN A 23 7.85 -22.67 16.58
N TYR A 24 6.95 -22.17 17.40
CA TYR A 24 5.54 -21.96 17.03
C TYR A 24 5.38 -21.28 15.67
N ILE A 25 6.29 -20.35 15.34
CA ILE A 25 6.35 -19.70 14.03
C ILE A 25 6.67 -20.70 12.91
N GLU A 26 7.57 -21.66 13.10
CA GLU A 26 7.86 -22.70 12.10
C GLU A 26 6.68 -23.64 11.91
N PHE A 27 5.98 -23.98 12.99
CA PHE A 27 4.75 -24.76 12.93
C PHE A 27 3.64 -23.98 12.17
N LEU A 28 3.49 -22.68 12.41
CA LEU A 28 2.56 -21.84 11.66
C LEU A 28 2.93 -21.78 10.17
N LYS A 29 4.21 -21.64 9.82
CA LYS A 29 4.67 -21.64 8.41
C LYS A 29 4.29 -22.92 7.67
N THR A 30 4.20 -24.05 8.33
CA THR A 30 3.76 -25.31 7.70
C THR A 30 2.25 -25.38 7.47
N LYS A 31 1.46 -24.60 8.20
CA LYS A 31 -0.01 -24.55 8.10
C LYS A 31 -0.55 -23.44 7.25
N ILE A 32 0.24 -22.36 7.07
CA ILE A 32 -0.20 -21.16 6.35
C ILE A 32 0.25 -21.27 4.91
N GLU A 33 -0.66 -21.06 4.01
CA GLU A 33 -0.34 -20.84 2.60
C GLU A 33 0.23 -19.43 2.44
N ILE A 34 1.56 -19.29 2.56
CA ILE A 34 2.28 -18.04 2.33
C ILE A 34 2.31 -17.70 0.84
N ALA A 35 2.49 -16.43 0.52
CA ALA A 35 2.66 -15.98 -0.87
C ALA A 35 3.86 -16.68 -1.51
N LYS A 36 3.66 -17.22 -2.71
CA LYS A 36 4.72 -17.87 -3.48
C LYS A 36 5.65 -16.82 -4.07
N ASP A 37 6.92 -17.17 -4.18
CA ASP A 37 7.85 -16.42 -5.00
C ASP A 37 7.62 -16.79 -6.47
N THR A 38 7.24 -15.83 -7.26
CA THR A 38 6.90 -16.00 -8.69
C THR A 38 7.81 -15.16 -9.59
N GLY A 39 8.75 -14.44 -9.01
CA GLY A 39 9.69 -13.58 -9.72
C GLY A 39 11.02 -14.26 -10.01
N PHE A 40 12.07 -13.49 -10.02
CA PHE A 40 13.43 -13.97 -10.33
C PHE A 40 14.44 -13.48 -9.30
N GLU A 41 15.57 -14.18 -9.22
CA GLU A 41 16.67 -13.82 -8.32
C GLU A 41 17.46 -12.65 -8.88
N VAL A 42 17.70 -11.67 -8.02
CA VAL A 42 18.50 -10.47 -8.29
C VAL A 42 19.57 -10.34 -7.22
N THR A 43 20.79 -10.06 -7.64
CA THR A 43 21.89 -9.81 -6.70
C THR A 43 22.01 -8.32 -6.38
N PRO A 44 22.59 -7.95 -5.23
CA PRO A 44 22.79 -6.55 -4.86
C PRO A 44 23.57 -5.72 -5.89
N GLU A 45 24.44 -6.37 -6.67
CA GLU A 45 25.26 -5.74 -7.71
C GLU A 45 24.45 -5.38 -8.96
N THR A 46 23.33 -6.06 -9.19
CA THR A 46 22.43 -5.80 -10.33
C THR A 46 21.56 -4.55 -10.07
N VAL A 47 21.24 -4.28 -8.80
CA VAL A 47 20.40 -3.16 -8.42
C VAL A 47 21.17 -1.85 -8.48
N ASN A 48 20.54 -0.81 -8.98
CA ASN A 48 21.14 0.50 -9.15
C ASN A 48 21.79 1.04 -7.87
N THR A 49 23.01 1.53 -8.00
CA THR A 49 23.80 2.06 -6.86
C THR A 49 23.25 3.37 -6.30
N GLY A 50 22.36 4.05 -7.00
CA GLY A 50 21.63 5.21 -6.51
C GLY A 50 20.64 4.89 -5.39
N LEU A 51 20.23 3.61 -5.23
CA LEU A 51 19.39 3.19 -4.13
C LEU A 51 20.16 3.08 -2.82
N LYS A 52 19.53 3.51 -1.73
CA LYS A 52 20.05 3.29 -0.38
C LYS A 52 19.91 1.81 0.02
N PRO A 53 20.68 1.31 1.02
CA PRO A 53 20.69 -0.11 1.37
C PRO A 53 19.29 -0.71 1.62
N HIS A 54 18.43 -0.07 2.40
CA HIS A 54 17.07 -0.55 2.66
C HIS A 54 16.19 -0.58 1.41
N GLN A 55 16.33 0.40 0.52
CA GLN A 55 15.60 0.44 -0.76
C GLN A 55 16.02 -0.70 -1.67
N ARG A 56 17.33 -0.98 -1.74
CA ARG A 56 17.88 -2.09 -2.50
C ARG A 56 17.35 -3.44 -2.02
N ASP A 57 17.38 -3.67 -0.72
CA ASP A 57 16.88 -4.92 -0.14
C ASP A 57 15.37 -5.10 -0.38
N ALA A 58 14.59 -4.02 -0.28
CA ALA A 58 13.16 -4.05 -0.57
C ALA A 58 12.87 -4.38 -2.04
N VAL A 59 13.63 -3.81 -2.98
CA VAL A 59 13.49 -4.10 -4.42
C VAL A 59 13.90 -5.55 -4.72
N ILE A 60 15.00 -6.06 -4.17
CA ILE A 60 15.43 -7.46 -4.35
C ILE A 60 14.35 -8.41 -3.84
N TRP A 61 13.83 -8.15 -2.65
CA TRP A 61 12.73 -8.94 -2.09
C TRP A 61 11.47 -8.90 -2.96
N ALA A 62 11.13 -7.73 -3.49
CA ALA A 62 9.96 -7.56 -4.32
C ALA A 62 10.10 -8.27 -5.68
N LEU A 63 11.27 -8.20 -6.31
CA LEU A 63 11.56 -8.88 -7.59
C LEU A 63 11.56 -10.40 -7.44
N ARG A 64 12.15 -10.94 -6.37
CA ARG A 64 12.07 -12.37 -6.06
C ARG A 64 10.62 -12.83 -5.91
N GLY A 65 9.84 -12.05 -5.18
CA GLY A 65 8.43 -12.34 -4.99
C GLY A 65 7.57 -12.17 -6.23
N GLY A 66 7.95 -11.29 -7.15
CA GLY A 66 7.25 -10.96 -8.38
C GLY A 66 5.98 -10.12 -8.17
N ARG A 67 5.24 -10.35 -7.08
CA ARG A 67 3.97 -9.67 -6.74
C ARG A 67 3.97 -9.29 -5.26
N ARG A 68 4.33 -8.02 -4.96
CA ARG A 68 4.60 -7.55 -3.60
C ARG A 68 4.04 -6.15 -3.34
N ALA A 69 3.86 -5.86 -2.06
CA ALA A 69 3.44 -4.55 -1.58
C ALA A 69 4.53 -3.88 -0.75
N LEU A 70 4.78 -2.59 -0.99
CA LEU A 70 5.64 -1.74 -0.18
C LEU A 70 4.76 -0.76 0.61
N PHE A 71 4.56 -1.06 1.89
CA PHE A 71 3.84 -0.23 2.83
C PHE A 71 4.84 0.51 3.70
N GLU A 72 5.40 1.55 3.11
CA GLU A 72 6.50 2.32 3.68
C GLU A 72 6.03 3.71 4.08
N SER A 73 6.52 4.20 5.20
CA SER A 73 6.28 5.59 5.63
C SER A 73 6.74 6.60 4.58
N PHE A 74 6.27 7.84 4.73
CA PHE A 74 6.71 8.94 3.87
C PHE A 74 8.21 9.15 3.99
N GLY A 75 8.86 9.52 2.88
CA GLY A 75 10.29 9.84 2.83
C GLY A 75 11.24 8.65 2.68
N LEU A 76 10.75 7.39 2.68
CA LEU A 76 11.59 6.20 2.48
C LEU A 76 12.01 5.97 1.02
N GLY A 77 11.46 6.76 0.08
CA GLY A 77 11.86 6.72 -1.34
C GLY A 77 11.20 5.61 -2.13
N LYS A 78 9.90 5.41 -1.93
CA LYS A 78 9.09 4.46 -2.72
C LYS A 78 9.24 4.68 -4.22
N THR A 79 9.27 5.93 -4.67
CA THR A 79 9.39 6.32 -6.08
C THR A 79 10.58 5.64 -6.77
N VAL A 80 11.78 5.74 -6.19
CA VAL A 80 12.97 5.11 -6.78
C VAL A 80 12.92 3.59 -6.73
N GLN A 81 12.27 3.01 -5.72
CA GLN A 81 12.06 1.56 -5.60
C GLN A 81 11.09 1.05 -6.66
N GLU A 82 10.01 1.79 -6.93
CA GLU A 82 9.03 1.45 -7.97
C GLU A 82 9.63 1.53 -9.37
N ILE A 83 10.44 2.56 -9.63
CA ILE A 83 11.15 2.71 -10.90
C ILE A 83 12.12 1.56 -11.10
N GLU A 84 12.93 1.25 -10.10
CA GLU A 84 13.92 0.17 -10.15
C GLU A 84 13.28 -1.20 -10.33
N PHE A 85 12.22 -1.49 -9.57
CA PHE A 85 11.45 -2.72 -9.73
C PHE A 85 10.90 -2.86 -11.15
N CYS A 86 10.31 -1.81 -11.69
CA CYS A 86 9.75 -1.78 -13.02
C CYS A 86 10.83 -1.95 -14.10
N HIS A 87 11.96 -1.26 -13.96
CA HIS A 87 13.09 -1.35 -14.87
C HIS A 87 13.67 -2.78 -14.94
N LEU A 88 14.01 -3.35 -13.79
CA LEU A 88 14.61 -4.67 -13.75
C LEU A 88 13.66 -5.77 -14.22
N ALA A 89 12.36 -5.68 -13.89
CA ALA A 89 11.36 -6.64 -14.34
C ALA A 89 11.10 -6.52 -15.85
N ALA A 90 11.01 -5.30 -16.38
CA ALA A 90 10.85 -5.08 -17.82
C ALA A 90 12.05 -5.56 -18.62
N THR A 91 13.27 -5.29 -18.15
CA THR A 91 14.52 -5.77 -18.75
C THR A 91 14.58 -7.31 -18.75
N HIS A 92 14.20 -7.95 -17.63
CA HIS A 92 14.19 -9.41 -17.50
C HIS A 92 13.26 -10.08 -18.51
N GLU A 93 12.04 -9.53 -18.68
CA GLU A 93 11.03 -10.07 -19.60
C GLU A 93 11.21 -9.60 -21.07
N GLY A 94 12.04 -8.60 -21.30
CA GLY A 94 12.20 -7.99 -22.64
C GLY A 94 10.99 -7.18 -23.08
N GLY A 95 10.31 -6.45 -22.13
CA GLY A 95 9.09 -5.71 -22.38
C GLY A 95 9.14 -4.27 -21.84
N LYS A 96 7.97 -3.65 -21.71
CA LYS A 96 7.80 -2.32 -21.09
C LYS A 96 7.20 -2.46 -19.69
N ALA A 97 7.42 -1.46 -18.85
CA ALA A 97 6.76 -1.35 -17.55
C ALA A 97 5.77 -0.18 -17.51
N LEU A 98 4.73 -0.33 -16.69
CA LEU A 98 3.71 0.69 -16.44
C LEU A 98 3.71 1.10 -14.97
N ILE A 99 3.87 2.39 -14.71
CA ILE A 99 3.65 2.96 -13.37
C ILE A 99 2.38 3.79 -13.41
N VAL A 100 1.39 3.40 -12.61
CA VAL A 100 0.12 4.12 -12.45
C VAL A 100 0.23 4.98 -11.19
N LEU A 101 0.07 6.29 -11.37
CA LEU A 101 0.35 7.27 -10.32
C LEU A 101 -0.67 8.42 -10.31
N PRO A 102 -0.83 9.15 -9.20
CA PRO A 102 -1.52 10.43 -9.19
C PRO A 102 -0.79 11.46 -10.06
N LEU A 103 -1.53 12.23 -10.87
CA LEU A 103 -0.93 13.19 -11.82
C LEU A 103 0.05 14.18 -11.16
N GLY A 104 -0.17 14.52 -9.90
CA GLY A 104 0.65 15.49 -9.17
C GLY A 104 2.09 15.06 -8.97
N VAL A 105 2.38 13.74 -8.93
CA VAL A 105 3.73 13.22 -8.64
C VAL A 105 4.52 12.84 -9.89
N LYS A 106 3.92 12.98 -11.09
CA LYS A 106 4.56 12.63 -12.37
C LYS A 106 5.96 13.23 -12.54
N GLN A 107 6.14 14.49 -12.13
CA GLN A 107 7.43 15.17 -12.25
C GLN A 107 8.49 14.57 -11.34
N GLU A 108 8.09 14.12 -10.15
CA GLU A 108 8.97 13.44 -9.20
C GLU A 108 9.50 12.13 -9.78
N PHE A 109 8.64 11.28 -10.31
CA PHE A 109 9.05 10.04 -11.00
C PHE A 109 10.00 10.31 -12.16
N THR A 110 9.73 11.35 -12.95
CA THR A 110 10.60 11.74 -14.07
C THR A 110 11.97 12.22 -13.59
N ARG A 111 12.02 13.04 -12.55
CA ARG A 111 13.26 13.55 -11.96
C ARG A 111 14.06 12.40 -11.36
N ASP A 112 13.46 11.57 -10.55
CA ASP A 112 14.14 10.51 -9.81
C ASP A 112 14.67 9.42 -10.74
N ALA A 113 13.96 9.09 -11.83
CA ALA A 113 14.46 8.20 -12.86
C ALA A 113 15.76 8.72 -13.50
N VAL A 114 15.81 10.02 -13.84
CA VAL A 114 16.95 10.61 -14.56
C VAL A 114 18.07 11.02 -13.61
N GLU A 115 17.75 11.76 -12.53
CA GLU A 115 18.77 12.38 -11.68
C GLU A 115 19.30 11.45 -10.60
N VAL A 116 18.49 10.52 -10.10
CA VAL A 116 18.90 9.57 -9.04
C VAL A 116 19.37 8.26 -9.63
N LEU A 117 18.62 7.70 -10.58
CA LEU A 117 18.91 6.37 -11.13
C LEU A 117 19.70 6.40 -12.44
N GLY A 118 19.77 7.56 -13.13
CA GLY A 118 20.49 7.68 -14.41
C GLY A 118 19.82 6.92 -15.55
N TYR A 119 18.52 6.64 -15.45
CA TYR A 119 17.73 5.96 -16.47
C TYR A 119 17.21 6.93 -17.53
N GLU A 120 16.74 6.36 -18.62
CA GLU A 120 16.00 7.14 -19.61
C GLU A 120 14.73 7.74 -19.00
N LYS A 121 14.34 8.89 -19.53
CA LYS A 121 13.17 9.62 -19.07
C LYS A 121 11.89 8.81 -19.28
N PRO A 122 11.13 8.47 -18.22
CA PRO A 122 9.82 7.86 -18.36
C PRO A 122 8.85 8.76 -19.15
N VAL A 123 7.99 8.15 -19.95
CA VAL A 123 7.04 8.87 -20.80
C VAL A 123 5.61 8.70 -20.28
N TYR A 124 4.90 9.81 -20.09
CA TYR A 124 3.50 9.77 -19.74
C TYR A 124 2.63 9.57 -20.99
N CYS A 125 1.86 8.48 -20.99
CA CYS A 125 0.94 8.13 -22.07
C CYS A 125 -0.52 8.16 -21.61
N ARG A 126 -1.41 8.57 -22.51
CA ARG A 126 -2.85 8.69 -22.27
C ARG A 126 -3.64 7.51 -22.82
N ASN A 127 -3.10 6.82 -23.81
CA ASN A 127 -3.74 5.71 -24.51
C ASN A 127 -2.70 4.74 -25.08
N MET A 128 -3.16 3.61 -25.59
CA MET A 128 -2.29 2.56 -26.13
C MET A 128 -1.61 2.96 -27.44
N GLU A 129 -2.11 3.93 -28.18
CA GLU A 129 -1.43 4.43 -29.40
C GLU A 129 -0.16 5.17 -29.02
N GLU A 130 -0.22 6.05 -28.01
CA GLU A 130 0.96 6.74 -27.47
C GLU A 130 1.96 5.74 -26.86
N VAL A 131 1.48 4.70 -26.16
CA VAL A 131 2.35 3.63 -25.58
C VAL A 131 3.13 2.90 -26.68
N LYS A 132 2.46 2.51 -27.76
CA LYS A 132 3.07 1.76 -28.87
C LYS A 132 4.01 2.63 -29.71
N ALA A 133 3.74 3.93 -29.79
CA ALA A 133 4.59 4.89 -30.51
C ALA A 133 5.83 5.34 -29.71
N SER A 134 5.84 5.08 -28.39
CA SER A 134 6.96 5.46 -27.51
C SER A 134 8.04 4.39 -27.50
N ASP A 135 9.31 4.79 -27.56
CA ASP A 135 10.46 3.90 -27.35
C ASP A 135 10.80 3.74 -25.87
N ALA A 136 10.22 4.54 -24.97
CA ALA A 136 10.51 4.48 -23.54
C ALA A 136 10.15 3.12 -22.95
N GLU A 137 11.03 2.60 -22.10
CA GLU A 137 10.84 1.36 -21.36
C GLU A 137 9.78 1.52 -20.26
N ILE A 138 9.82 2.65 -19.52
CA ILE A 138 8.89 2.94 -18.44
C ILE A 138 7.84 3.94 -18.91
N ILE A 139 6.59 3.50 -18.85
CA ILE A 139 5.41 4.32 -19.17
C ILE A 139 4.73 4.75 -17.88
N LEU A 140 4.44 6.04 -17.77
CA LEU A 140 3.64 6.60 -16.68
C LEU A 140 2.22 6.84 -17.18
N THR A 141 1.24 6.62 -16.30
CA THR A 141 -0.16 6.97 -16.55
C THR A 141 -0.89 7.25 -15.24
N ASN A 142 -2.14 7.70 -15.30
CA ASN A 142 -2.96 7.89 -14.10
C ASN A 142 -4.08 6.84 -14.00
N TYR A 143 -4.66 6.74 -12.82
CA TYR A 143 -5.67 5.74 -12.47
C TYR A 143 -6.90 5.78 -13.38
N GLU A 144 -7.33 6.98 -13.80
CA GLU A 144 -8.50 7.17 -14.65
C GLU A 144 -8.30 6.53 -16.03
N ARG A 145 -7.12 6.68 -16.64
CA ARG A 145 -6.81 6.12 -17.96
C ARG A 145 -6.90 4.60 -17.99
N VAL A 146 -6.39 3.98 -16.93
CA VAL A 146 -6.50 2.52 -16.80
C VAL A 146 -7.94 2.10 -16.52
N ARG A 147 -8.62 2.77 -15.58
CA ARG A 147 -10.02 2.48 -15.24
C ARG A 147 -10.94 2.58 -16.45
N ASP A 148 -10.79 3.65 -17.24
CA ASP A 148 -11.66 3.97 -18.37
C ASP A 148 -11.31 3.13 -19.62
N GLY A 149 -10.17 2.41 -19.62
CA GLY A 149 -9.79 1.45 -20.65
C GLY A 149 -8.88 2.03 -21.75
N ASP A 150 -8.38 3.24 -21.56
CA ASP A 150 -7.44 3.87 -22.48
C ASP A 150 -6.08 3.16 -22.50
N ILE A 151 -5.67 2.59 -21.36
CA ILE A 151 -4.44 1.81 -21.19
C ILE A 151 -4.80 0.37 -20.80
N ASP A 152 -4.21 -0.58 -21.50
CA ASP A 152 -4.29 -2.01 -21.20
C ASP A 152 -3.06 -2.47 -20.42
N PRO A 153 -3.18 -2.78 -19.10
CA PRO A 153 -2.06 -3.21 -18.28
C PRO A 153 -1.44 -4.55 -18.71
N THR A 154 -2.20 -5.41 -19.39
CA THR A 154 -1.71 -6.73 -19.82
C THR A 154 -0.65 -6.65 -20.94
N TYR A 155 -0.50 -5.49 -21.56
CA TYR A 155 0.55 -5.23 -22.52
C TYR A 155 1.95 -5.15 -21.88
N PHE A 156 2.01 -4.90 -20.57
CA PHE A 156 3.26 -4.62 -19.85
C PHE A 156 3.77 -5.84 -19.11
N ALA A 157 5.08 -6.00 -19.09
CA ALA A 157 5.78 -7.03 -18.33
C ALA A 157 5.69 -6.79 -16.82
N ALA A 158 5.76 -5.53 -16.41
CA ALA A 158 5.70 -5.14 -15.02
C ALA A 158 4.77 -3.94 -14.81
N THR A 159 4.11 -3.90 -13.65
CA THR A 159 3.26 -2.77 -13.26
C THR A 159 3.51 -2.37 -11.81
N SER A 160 3.52 -1.07 -11.53
CA SER A 160 3.48 -0.52 -10.18
C SER A 160 2.33 0.44 -10.01
N LEU A 161 1.72 0.45 -8.82
CA LEU A 161 0.68 1.41 -8.42
C LEU A 161 1.20 2.27 -7.29
N ASP A 162 1.54 3.52 -7.59
CA ASP A 162 1.89 4.52 -6.57
C ASP A 162 0.64 5.09 -5.92
N GLU A 163 0.70 5.31 -4.61
CA GLU A 163 -0.44 5.66 -3.76
C GLU A 163 -1.65 4.73 -3.98
N ALA A 164 -1.39 3.43 -3.89
CA ALA A 164 -2.36 2.36 -4.13
C ALA A 164 -3.54 2.35 -3.13
N SER A 165 -3.64 3.35 -2.26
CA SER A 165 -4.73 3.53 -1.29
C SER A 165 -6.12 3.54 -1.93
N VAL A 166 -6.22 3.80 -3.24
CA VAL A 166 -7.47 3.69 -4.02
C VAL A 166 -8.05 2.27 -4.04
N LEU A 167 -7.23 1.25 -3.82
CA LEU A 167 -7.65 -0.16 -3.80
C LEU A 167 -8.33 -0.58 -2.48
N ARG A 168 -8.29 0.23 -1.43
CA ARG A 168 -8.84 -0.12 -0.09
C ARG A 168 -10.33 -0.39 -0.07
N SER A 169 -11.10 0.13 -1.01
CA SER A 169 -12.56 0.01 -1.06
C SER A 169 -13.01 -1.07 -2.03
N PHE A 170 -13.47 -2.21 -1.51
CA PHE A 170 -13.99 -3.32 -2.31
C PHE A 170 -15.12 -2.90 -3.26
N GLY A 171 -16.01 -2.03 -2.80
CA GLY A 171 -17.15 -1.54 -3.59
C GLY A 171 -16.81 -0.44 -4.60
N SER A 172 -15.57 0.03 -4.67
CA SER A 172 -15.21 1.06 -5.62
C SER A 172 -15.11 0.50 -7.04
N LYS A 173 -15.62 1.27 -8.02
CA LYS A 173 -15.49 0.92 -9.43
C LYS A 173 -14.02 0.71 -9.83
N THR A 174 -13.12 1.52 -9.30
CA THR A 174 -11.68 1.43 -9.56
C THR A 174 -11.13 0.08 -9.12
N TYR A 175 -11.41 -0.36 -7.88
CA TYR A 175 -10.92 -1.64 -7.39
C TYR A 175 -11.40 -2.81 -8.24
N GLN A 176 -12.70 -2.88 -8.53
CA GLN A 176 -13.28 -3.97 -9.35
C GLN A 176 -12.68 -4.00 -10.76
N THR A 177 -12.55 -2.84 -11.37
CA THR A 177 -11.95 -2.72 -12.71
C THR A 177 -10.47 -3.15 -12.69
N PHE A 178 -9.71 -2.77 -11.66
CA PHE A 178 -8.30 -3.11 -11.57
C PHE A 178 -8.05 -4.59 -11.30
N LEU A 179 -8.91 -5.25 -10.52
CA LEU A 179 -8.82 -6.71 -10.36
C LEU A 179 -8.88 -7.45 -11.70
N ASP A 180 -9.81 -7.05 -12.58
CA ASP A 180 -9.98 -7.70 -13.88
C ASP A 180 -8.86 -7.32 -14.86
N LYS A 181 -8.55 -6.02 -14.97
CA LYS A 181 -7.61 -5.51 -15.97
C LYS A 181 -6.16 -5.89 -15.73
N PHE A 182 -5.75 -6.03 -14.47
CA PHE A 182 -4.37 -6.42 -14.12
C PHE A 182 -4.18 -7.92 -13.93
N LYS A 183 -5.22 -8.71 -14.17
CA LYS A 183 -5.15 -10.16 -14.03
C LYS A 183 -4.12 -10.74 -14.98
N GLY A 184 -3.21 -11.54 -14.45
CA GLY A 184 -2.17 -12.23 -15.22
C GLY A 184 -0.94 -11.39 -15.57
N VAL A 185 -0.87 -10.10 -15.20
CA VAL A 185 0.38 -9.33 -15.32
C VAL A 185 1.46 -10.02 -14.47
N PRO A 186 2.64 -10.33 -15.03
CA PRO A 186 3.65 -11.14 -14.33
C PRO A 186 4.16 -10.49 -13.05
N TYR A 187 4.63 -9.25 -13.15
CA TYR A 187 5.23 -8.51 -12.05
C TYR A 187 4.33 -7.36 -11.61
N LYS A 188 3.96 -7.38 -10.34
CA LYS A 188 3.08 -6.34 -9.76
C LYS A 188 3.64 -5.80 -8.47
N MET A 189 3.72 -4.50 -8.37
CA MET A 189 4.00 -3.79 -7.13
C MET A 189 2.85 -2.88 -6.77
N VAL A 190 2.58 -2.73 -5.49
CA VAL A 190 1.76 -1.65 -4.95
C VAL A 190 2.54 -0.91 -3.89
N ALA A 191 2.49 0.41 -3.90
CA ALA A 191 3.18 1.24 -2.93
C ALA A 191 2.21 2.24 -2.30
N THR A 192 2.23 2.37 -0.98
CA THR A 192 1.50 3.40 -0.24
C THR A 192 2.02 3.54 1.19
N ALA A 193 1.92 4.75 1.74
CA ALA A 193 2.21 5.00 3.15
C ALA A 193 0.99 4.74 4.06
N THR A 194 -0.21 4.57 3.51
CA THR A 194 -1.46 4.44 4.26
C THR A 194 -2.27 3.21 3.84
N PRO A 195 -1.75 1.97 4.04
CA PRO A 195 -2.39 0.77 3.51
C PRO A 195 -3.72 0.43 4.19
N SER A 196 -3.85 0.65 5.49
CA SER A 196 -5.05 0.26 6.25
C SER A 196 -5.35 1.23 7.41
N PRO A 197 -5.67 2.51 7.12
CA PRO A 197 -5.87 3.51 8.15
C PRO A 197 -7.07 3.24 9.07
N ASN A 198 -8.03 2.41 8.63
CA ASN A 198 -9.26 2.19 9.36
C ASN A 198 -9.43 0.74 9.86
N LYS A 199 -9.16 -0.25 9.01
CA LYS A 199 -9.46 -1.66 9.31
C LYS A 199 -8.48 -2.61 8.59
N TYR A 200 -8.02 -3.64 9.26
CA TYR A 200 -7.11 -4.66 8.70
C TYR A 200 -7.67 -5.37 7.46
N LYS A 201 -9.00 -5.47 7.32
CA LYS A 201 -9.61 -6.03 6.12
C LYS A 201 -9.25 -5.28 4.83
N GLU A 202 -8.79 -4.02 4.92
CA GLU A 202 -8.36 -3.25 3.76
C GLU A 202 -7.10 -3.86 3.10
N LEU A 203 -6.27 -4.55 3.88
CA LEU A 203 -5.08 -5.26 3.38
C LEU A 203 -5.43 -6.40 2.42
N ILE A 204 -6.58 -7.04 2.63
CA ILE A 204 -7.02 -8.15 1.77
C ILE A 204 -7.25 -7.71 0.32
N HIS A 205 -7.64 -6.46 0.11
CA HIS A 205 -7.88 -5.95 -1.23
C HIS A 205 -6.58 -5.87 -2.04
N TYR A 206 -5.46 -5.50 -1.40
CA TYR A 206 -4.14 -5.53 -2.06
C TYR A 206 -3.71 -6.96 -2.37
N ALA A 207 -3.94 -7.90 -1.45
CA ALA A 207 -3.64 -9.32 -1.68
C ALA A 207 -4.43 -9.88 -2.87
N GLY A 208 -5.71 -9.50 -3.02
CA GLY A 208 -6.54 -9.84 -4.16
C GLY A 208 -5.99 -9.27 -5.47
N TYR A 209 -5.63 -7.98 -5.49
CA TYR A 209 -5.01 -7.33 -6.65
C TYR A 209 -3.67 -7.98 -7.04
N LEU A 210 -2.84 -8.31 -6.07
CA LEU A 210 -1.56 -8.99 -6.27
C LEU A 210 -1.72 -10.48 -6.63
N GLU A 211 -2.95 -11.00 -6.65
CA GLU A 211 -3.25 -12.42 -6.89
C GLU A 211 -2.55 -13.37 -5.90
N VAL A 212 -2.30 -12.91 -4.68
CA VAL A 212 -1.75 -13.72 -3.59
C VAL A 212 -2.79 -14.70 -3.06
N MET A 213 -4.02 -14.21 -2.86
CA MET A 213 -5.18 -14.98 -2.44
C MET A 213 -6.46 -14.29 -2.91
N ASP A 214 -7.46 -15.06 -3.29
CA ASP A 214 -8.78 -14.51 -3.60
C ASP A 214 -9.37 -13.76 -2.39
N THR A 215 -9.94 -12.58 -2.65
CA THR A 215 -10.46 -11.69 -1.60
C THR A 215 -11.53 -12.38 -0.74
N GLY A 216 -12.42 -13.16 -1.34
CA GLY A 216 -13.46 -13.90 -0.62
C GLY A 216 -12.88 -15.01 0.26
N GLN A 217 -11.89 -15.75 -0.25
CA GLN A 217 -11.16 -16.77 0.51
C GLN A 217 -10.44 -16.15 1.70
N ALA A 218 -9.72 -15.06 1.52
CA ALA A 218 -9.00 -14.37 2.60
C ALA A 218 -9.97 -13.81 3.66
N LEU A 219 -11.10 -13.22 3.24
CA LEU A 219 -12.13 -12.77 4.17
C LEU A 219 -12.71 -13.92 4.99
N THR A 220 -13.02 -15.04 4.37
CA THR A 220 -13.58 -16.22 5.05
C THR A 220 -12.57 -16.84 6.01
N ARG A 221 -11.30 -16.86 5.64
CA ARG A 221 -10.24 -17.46 6.46
C ARG A 221 -9.92 -16.65 7.71
N PHE A 222 -9.80 -15.33 7.58
CA PHE A 222 -9.24 -14.49 8.63
C PHE A 222 -10.27 -13.64 9.39
N PHE A 223 -11.47 -13.42 8.83
CA PHE A 223 -12.41 -12.47 9.39
C PHE A 223 -13.77 -13.10 9.74
N GLN A 224 -14.35 -12.61 10.82
CA GLN A 224 -15.69 -12.93 11.27
C GLN A 224 -16.61 -11.71 11.22
N ARG A 225 -17.91 -11.95 11.14
CA ARG A 225 -18.90 -10.89 11.27
C ARG A 225 -18.97 -10.44 12.73
N ASP A 226 -18.93 -9.14 12.94
CA ASP A 226 -19.19 -8.55 14.24
C ASP A 226 -20.69 -8.71 14.55
N SER A 227 -21.00 -9.42 15.63
CA SER A 227 -22.40 -9.65 16.05
C SER A 227 -23.10 -8.39 16.53
N THR A 228 -22.34 -7.35 16.87
CA THR A 228 -22.87 -6.09 17.44
C THR A 228 -23.09 -4.99 16.40
N LYS A 229 -22.43 -5.09 15.24
CA LYS A 229 -22.49 -4.08 14.17
C LYS A 229 -22.66 -4.71 12.81
N ALA A 230 -23.80 -4.47 12.17
CA ALA A 230 -24.07 -4.94 10.82
C ALA A 230 -22.95 -4.49 9.85
N ASN A 231 -22.54 -5.38 8.96
CA ASN A 231 -21.50 -5.16 7.94
C ASN A 231 -20.08 -4.86 8.49
N ASN A 232 -19.85 -5.04 9.79
CA ASN A 232 -18.51 -4.95 10.35
C ASN A 232 -17.85 -6.35 10.35
N LEU A 233 -16.61 -6.40 9.83
CA LEU A 233 -15.78 -7.59 9.86
C LEU A 233 -14.59 -7.32 10.79
N THR A 234 -14.37 -8.24 11.72
CA THR A 234 -13.25 -8.22 12.65
C THR A 234 -12.38 -9.45 12.43
N LEU A 235 -11.10 -9.32 12.65
CA LEU A 235 -10.17 -10.45 12.61
C LEU A 235 -10.57 -11.48 13.66
N TYR A 236 -10.49 -12.79 13.34
CA TYR A 236 -10.61 -13.83 14.37
C TYR A 236 -9.47 -13.71 15.36
N PRO A 237 -9.72 -13.62 16.67
CA PRO A 237 -8.65 -13.46 17.67
C PRO A 237 -7.58 -14.55 17.63
N ASN A 238 -7.98 -15.77 17.33
CA ASN A 238 -7.07 -16.92 17.22
C ASN A 238 -6.34 -17.02 15.87
N MET A 239 -6.62 -16.14 14.92
CA MET A 239 -6.00 -16.10 13.59
C MET A 239 -5.08 -14.90 13.40
N GLU A 240 -4.87 -14.08 14.42
CA GLU A 240 -4.11 -12.84 14.30
C GLU A 240 -2.65 -13.10 13.91
N ASP A 241 -1.98 -14.04 14.58
CA ASP A 241 -0.59 -14.41 14.26
C ASP A 241 -0.46 -14.99 12.84
N GLU A 242 -1.43 -15.84 12.43
CA GLU A 242 -1.47 -16.40 11.08
C GLU A 242 -1.70 -15.31 10.03
N PHE A 243 -2.60 -14.38 10.33
CA PHE A 243 -2.88 -13.27 9.43
C PHE A 243 -1.65 -12.42 9.19
N TRP A 244 -0.94 -12.03 10.24
CA TRP A 244 0.27 -11.20 10.12
C TRP A 244 1.43 -11.95 9.46
N LEU A 245 1.58 -13.24 9.73
CA LEU A 245 2.58 -14.07 9.05
C LEU A 245 2.26 -14.20 7.54
N TRP A 246 0.98 -14.37 7.18
CA TRP A 246 0.54 -14.35 5.79
C TRP A 246 0.77 -12.98 5.15
N VAL A 247 0.40 -11.88 5.82
CA VAL A 247 0.60 -10.52 5.30
C VAL A 247 2.09 -10.26 5.08
N SER A 248 2.96 -10.61 6.02
CA SER A 248 4.42 -10.39 5.90
C SER A 248 5.07 -11.17 4.75
N SER A 249 4.40 -12.19 4.22
CA SER A 249 4.90 -12.95 3.07
C SER A 249 4.78 -12.21 1.74
N TRP A 250 3.92 -11.18 1.66
CA TRP A 250 3.69 -10.41 0.43
C TRP A 250 3.72 -8.89 0.61
N ALA A 251 3.74 -8.40 1.83
CA ALA A 251 3.77 -6.97 2.14
C ALA A 251 4.91 -6.64 3.10
N LEU A 252 5.68 -5.63 2.76
CA LEU A 252 6.75 -5.06 3.59
C LEU A 252 6.22 -3.82 4.31
N PHE A 253 6.31 -3.81 5.66
CA PHE A 253 5.93 -2.66 6.47
C PHE A 253 7.17 -2.09 7.13
N ILE A 254 7.58 -0.88 6.77
CA ILE A 254 8.69 -0.18 7.40
C ILE A 254 8.34 1.29 7.63
N THR A 255 8.80 1.82 8.76
CA THR A 255 8.68 3.22 9.12
C THR A 255 10.02 3.95 9.02
N LYS A 256 11.10 3.20 9.10
CA LYS A 256 12.49 3.66 9.04
C LYS A 256 13.42 2.52 8.58
N PRO A 257 14.62 2.81 8.09
CA PRO A 257 15.53 1.79 7.56
C PRO A 257 15.87 0.65 8.53
N SER A 258 16.04 0.96 9.82
CA SER A 258 16.37 -0.06 10.84
C SER A 258 15.26 -1.07 11.10
N ASP A 259 14.02 -0.82 10.66
CA ASP A 259 12.92 -1.79 10.73
C ASP A 259 13.17 -2.99 9.80
N LEU A 260 13.87 -2.76 8.68
CA LEU A 260 14.23 -3.83 7.74
C LEU A 260 15.51 -4.55 8.18
N ASN A 261 16.53 -3.80 8.55
CA ASN A 261 17.78 -4.34 9.06
C ASN A 261 18.33 -3.43 10.16
N PRO A 262 18.49 -3.92 11.40
CA PRO A 262 19.00 -3.13 12.52
C PRO A 262 20.37 -2.49 12.30
N ALA A 263 21.15 -2.95 11.31
CA ALA A 263 22.42 -2.36 10.94
C ALA A 263 22.28 -1.09 10.08
N TYR A 264 21.10 -0.77 9.59
CA TYR A 264 20.89 0.43 8.77
C TYR A 264 20.71 1.68 9.62
N SER A 265 21.28 2.79 9.15
CA SER A 265 21.15 4.09 9.83
C SER A 265 19.78 4.69 9.58
N ASP A 266 19.17 5.20 10.67
CA ASP A 266 17.92 5.97 10.62
C ASP A 266 18.17 7.48 10.46
N GLU A 267 19.41 7.91 10.25
CA GLU A 267 19.74 9.32 10.07
C GLU A 267 19.01 9.91 8.87
N GLY A 268 18.33 11.04 9.07
CA GLY A 268 17.49 11.69 8.07
C GLY A 268 16.07 11.12 7.93
N TYR A 269 15.73 10.04 8.66
CA TYR A 269 14.39 9.43 8.64
C TYR A 269 13.60 9.65 9.94
N VAL A 270 14.26 10.07 11.00
CA VAL A 270 13.60 10.40 12.26
C VAL A 270 13.08 11.82 12.17
N LEU A 271 11.76 11.97 12.13
CA LEU A 271 11.11 13.27 12.13
C LEU A 271 11.27 13.95 13.50
N PRO A 272 11.41 15.28 13.54
CA PRO A 272 11.37 16.01 14.80
C PRO A 272 10.03 15.82 15.52
N PRO A 273 9.98 16.00 16.85
CA PRO A 273 8.72 15.93 17.59
C PRO A 273 7.67 16.86 17.00
N LEU A 274 6.42 16.38 16.91
CA LEU A 274 5.31 17.18 16.44
C LEU A 274 5.00 18.30 17.42
N GLU A 275 5.21 19.56 17.01
CA GLU A 275 4.75 20.72 17.74
C GLU A 275 3.33 21.09 17.30
N VAL A 276 2.35 20.90 18.18
CA VAL A 276 0.97 21.32 17.92
C VAL A 276 0.76 22.72 18.51
N ARG A 277 0.53 23.71 17.64
CA ARG A 277 0.20 25.07 18.05
C ARG A 277 -1.29 25.30 17.78
N TRP A 278 -2.04 25.50 18.85
CA TRP A 278 -3.46 25.83 18.77
C TRP A 278 -3.63 27.33 18.60
N HIS A 279 -4.35 27.74 17.56
CA HIS A 279 -4.75 29.12 17.35
C HIS A 279 -6.27 29.21 17.48
N GLU A 280 -6.76 29.88 18.50
CA GLU A 280 -8.18 30.20 18.63
C GLU A 280 -8.47 31.48 17.85
N ILE A 281 -9.27 31.37 16.82
CA ILE A 281 -9.75 32.51 16.06
C ILE A 281 -11.17 32.82 16.54
N PRO A 282 -11.39 33.93 17.27
CA PRO A 282 -12.72 34.32 17.71
C PRO A 282 -13.55 34.71 16.48
N VAL A 283 -14.55 33.89 16.16
CA VAL A 283 -15.49 34.17 15.07
C VAL A 283 -16.64 34.97 15.65
N LYS A 284 -16.80 36.20 15.20
CA LYS A 284 -18.02 36.97 15.48
C LYS A 284 -19.11 36.42 14.55
N TYR A 285 -20.09 35.74 15.13
CA TYR A 285 -21.27 35.30 14.38
C TYR A 285 -22.09 36.53 13.99
N GLY A 286 -22.12 36.84 12.70
CA GLY A 286 -23.11 37.75 12.14
C GLY A 286 -24.35 36.95 11.72
N ASP A 287 -25.48 37.63 11.59
CA ASP A 287 -26.76 37.04 11.16
C ASP A 287 -26.53 36.23 9.85
N SER A 288 -26.66 34.91 9.92
CA SER A 288 -26.48 34.04 8.79
C SER A 288 -27.78 33.96 7.99
N GLN A 289 -27.79 34.50 6.78
CA GLN A 289 -28.83 34.23 5.78
C GLN A 289 -28.47 32.94 5.02
N GLU A 290 -29.42 32.03 4.90
CA GLU A 290 -29.31 30.89 3.96
C GLU A 290 -29.33 31.36 2.50
N LYS A 291 -28.87 30.51 1.58
CA LYS A 291 -28.75 30.84 0.14
C LYS A 291 -30.05 31.26 -0.53
N ASP A 292 -31.17 30.93 0.06
CA ASP A 292 -32.56 31.22 -0.36
C ASP A 292 -33.17 32.45 0.35
N GLY A 293 -32.39 33.18 1.16
CA GLY A 293 -32.84 34.41 1.80
C GLY A 293 -33.65 34.21 3.07
N GLN A 294 -33.80 33.00 3.58
CA GLN A 294 -34.44 32.73 4.86
C GLN A 294 -33.47 33.00 6.02
N MET A 295 -33.94 33.66 7.07
CA MET A 295 -33.20 33.84 8.31
C MET A 295 -33.26 32.54 9.14
N THR A 296 -32.11 32.03 9.53
CA THR A 296 -32.04 30.87 10.45
C THR A 296 -32.59 31.27 11.83
N LEU A 297 -33.50 30.44 12.37
CA LEU A 297 -34.11 30.65 13.69
C LEU A 297 -33.14 30.52 14.86
N PHE A 298 -31.95 30.00 14.60
CA PHE A 298 -30.86 29.83 15.57
C PHE A 298 -29.53 30.26 14.94
N THR A 299 -28.75 31.07 15.63
CA THR A 299 -27.36 31.36 15.31
C THR A 299 -26.53 30.07 15.51
N ASN A 300 -26.53 29.20 14.53
CA ASN A 300 -25.83 27.92 14.62
C ASN A 300 -24.36 28.05 14.23
N ALA A 301 -23.51 27.52 15.08
CA ALA A 301 -22.17 27.15 14.69
C ALA A 301 -22.27 26.27 13.42
N ALA A 302 -21.33 26.47 12.46
CA ALA A 302 -21.30 25.74 11.23
C ALA A 302 -21.48 24.21 11.45
N ALA A 303 -22.48 23.63 10.82
CA ALA A 303 -22.85 22.22 11.01
C ALA A 303 -21.86 21.23 10.34
N GLY A 304 -20.78 21.74 9.71
CA GLY A 304 -19.73 20.93 9.08
C GLY A 304 -18.58 21.77 8.52
N LEU A 305 -17.46 21.08 8.20
CA LEU A 305 -16.22 21.69 7.68
C LEU A 305 -16.44 22.58 6.45
N LYS A 306 -17.36 22.22 5.57
CA LYS A 306 -17.67 22.99 4.36
C LYS A 306 -18.32 24.34 4.69
N GLN A 307 -19.24 24.35 5.63
CA GLN A 307 -19.92 25.55 6.10
C GLN A 307 -18.97 26.44 6.93
N ALA A 308 -18.09 25.82 7.72
CA ALA A 308 -17.05 26.54 8.46
C ALA A 308 -16.05 27.22 7.50
N ALA A 309 -15.66 26.56 6.42
CA ALA A 309 -14.78 27.12 5.40
C ALA A 309 -15.45 28.28 4.62
N GLU A 310 -16.74 28.18 4.27
CA GLU A 310 -17.49 29.25 3.60
C GLU A 310 -17.65 30.49 4.49
N VAL A 311 -17.90 30.29 5.79
CA VAL A 311 -17.98 31.40 6.79
C VAL A 311 -16.60 32.05 6.96
N SER A 312 -15.54 31.27 7.06
CA SER A 312 -14.17 31.76 7.18
C SER A 312 -13.72 32.56 5.96
N LEU A 313 -14.02 32.10 4.75
CA LEU A 313 -13.71 32.81 3.50
C LEU A 313 -14.47 34.15 3.36
N ARG A 314 -15.72 34.24 3.84
CA ARG A 314 -16.48 35.50 3.85
C ARG A 314 -15.89 36.51 4.83
N ILE A 315 -15.38 36.05 5.98
CA ILE A 315 -14.72 36.93 6.96
C ILE A 315 -13.40 37.46 6.41
N CYS A 316 -12.61 36.62 5.74
CA CYS A 316 -11.36 37.03 5.09
C CYS A 316 -11.55 38.00 3.94
N SER A 317 -12.63 37.88 3.17
CA SER A 317 -12.95 38.79 2.05
C SER A 317 -13.51 40.15 2.53
N ALA A 318 -14.01 40.23 3.75
CA ALA A 318 -14.48 41.50 4.36
C ALA A 318 -13.38 42.26 5.11
N ALA A 319 -12.25 41.62 5.37
CA ALA A 319 -11.08 42.27 5.97
C ALA A 319 -10.22 42.87 4.85
N THR A 320 -10.53 44.05 4.39
CA THR A 320 -9.59 44.93 3.70
C THR A 320 -8.46 45.26 4.65
N PHE A 321 -7.29 44.68 4.40
CA PHE A 321 -6.06 45.11 5.08
C PHE A 321 -5.73 46.55 4.66
N PRO A 322 -5.34 47.42 5.61
CA PRO A 322 -4.89 48.76 5.29
C PRO A 322 -3.56 48.75 4.54
#